data_89eb81779cfe43e394968be0296a1963
#
_entry.id   89eb81779cfe43e394968be0296a1963
#
_cell.length_a   1.000
_cell.length_b   1.000
_cell.length_c   1.000
_cell.angle_alpha   90.00
_cell.angle_beta   90.00
_cell.angle_gamma   90.00
#
_symmetry.space_group_name_H-M   'P 1'
#
loop_
_entity.id
_entity.type
_entity.pdbx_description
1 polymer ?
#
loop_
_entity_poly.entity_id
_entity_poly.type
_entity_poly.pdbx_seq_one_letter_code
_entity_poly.pdbx_strand_id
1 'polypeptide(L)' 'MGVFKYDKDEQGIVTVTMDMTGPVNAINVEYNEAMDETVRRLEAEEGLSGVVFASAKKVFFAGADLK' A
#
# COMPACT_ATOMS: atom_id res chain seq x y z
N MET A 1 -6.91 -7.24 -1.69
CA MET A 1 -6.09 -6.02 -1.68
C MET A 1 -6.14 -5.22 -2.98
N GLY A 2 -7.25 -5.18 -3.65
CA GLY A 2 -7.42 -4.68 -5.02
C GLY A 2 -6.55 -3.52 -5.49
N VAL A 3 -6.44 -2.45 -4.70
CA VAL A 3 -5.73 -1.24 -5.12
C VAL A 3 -4.28 -1.16 -4.65
N PHE A 4 -3.85 -2.07 -3.78
CA PHE A 4 -2.46 -2.15 -3.35
C PHE A 4 -1.88 -3.49 -3.81
N LYS A 5 -0.71 -3.44 -4.43
CA LYS A 5 0.03 -4.65 -4.82
C LYS A 5 1.01 -4.98 -3.71
N TYR A 6 1.06 -6.24 -3.35
CA TYR A 6 1.87 -6.73 -2.23
C TYR A 6 2.89 -7.73 -2.76
N ASP A 7 4.15 -7.47 -2.56
CA ASP A 7 5.20 -8.34 -3.05
C ASP A 7 6.30 -8.49 -2.01
N LYS A 8 6.68 -9.71 -1.71
CA LYS A 8 7.74 -10.02 -0.74
C LYS A 8 8.89 -10.69 -1.45
N ASP A 9 10.10 -10.18 -1.27
CA ASP A 9 11.28 -10.76 -1.91
C ASP A 9 11.96 -11.80 -1.00
N GLU A 10 13.06 -12.36 -1.51
CA GLU A 10 13.80 -13.43 -0.82
C GLU A 10 14.47 -12.95 0.47
N GLN A 11 14.70 -11.66 0.59
CA GLN A 11 15.35 -11.06 1.75
C GLN A 11 14.38 -10.67 2.85
N GLY A 12 13.09 -10.89 2.63
CA GLY A 12 12.06 -10.53 3.60
C GLY A 12 11.62 -9.08 3.49
N ILE A 13 11.90 -8.41 2.38
CA ILE A 13 11.45 -7.05 2.13
C ILE A 13 10.15 -7.08 1.36
N VAL A 14 9.14 -6.43 1.90
CA VAL A 14 7.83 -6.32 1.26
C VAL A 14 7.74 -4.97 0.57
N THR A 15 7.37 -4.98 -0.70
CA THR A 15 7.07 -3.77 -1.44
C THR A 15 5.56 -3.68 -1.62
N VAL A 16 4.97 -2.62 -1.08
CA VAL A 16 3.55 -2.34 -1.23
C VAL A 16 3.42 -1.20 -2.24
N THR A 17 2.89 -1.51 -3.41
CA THR A 17 2.72 -0.52 -4.48
C THR A 17 1.28 -0.05 -4.47
N MET A 18 1.07 1.23 -4.26
CA MET A 18 -0.25 1.84 -4.24
C MET A 18 -0.68 2.18 -5.66
N ASP A 19 -1.75 1.55 -6.10
CA ASP A 19 -2.33 1.74 -7.43
C ASP A 19 -3.83 1.90 -7.29
N MET A 20 -4.22 3.00 -6.67
CA MET A 20 -5.62 3.30 -6.39
C MET A 20 -6.38 3.64 -7.67
N THR A 21 -7.69 3.54 -7.59
CA THR A 21 -8.57 3.90 -8.70
C THR A 21 -8.41 5.38 -9.01
N GLY A 22 -8.27 5.70 -10.30
CA GLY A 22 -8.10 7.07 -10.76
C GLY A 22 -6.65 7.43 -11.02
N PRO A 23 -6.36 8.69 -11.36
CA PRO A 23 -5.03 9.11 -11.80
C PRO A 23 -4.02 9.30 -10.69
N VAL A 24 -4.46 9.40 -9.44
CA VAL A 24 -3.59 9.66 -8.29
C VAL A 24 -4.03 8.82 -7.10
N ASN A 25 -3.09 8.62 -6.15
CA ASN A 25 -3.43 8.04 -4.86
C ASN A 25 -3.93 9.14 -3.93
N ALA A 26 -4.91 8.82 -3.10
CA ALA A 26 -5.50 9.77 -2.17
C ALA A 26 -5.90 9.05 -0.88
N ILE A 27 -5.90 9.77 0.23
CA ILE A 27 -6.32 9.22 1.52
C ILE A 27 -7.85 9.31 1.59
N ASN A 28 -8.52 8.19 1.41
CA ASN A 28 -9.98 8.08 1.40
C ASN A 28 -10.40 6.71 1.94
N VAL A 29 -11.67 6.34 1.77
CA VAL A 29 -12.17 5.04 2.26
C VAL A 29 -11.44 3.88 1.58
N GLU A 30 -11.21 3.97 0.27
CA GLU A 30 -10.48 2.95 -0.48
C GLU A 30 -9.07 2.76 0.07
N TYR A 31 -8.38 3.86 0.36
CA TYR A 31 -7.06 3.82 0.98
C TYR A 31 -7.11 3.17 2.36
N ASN A 32 -8.07 3.59 3.19
CA ASN A 32 -8.17 3.09 4.56
C ASN A 32 -8.40 1.58 4.59
N GLU A 33 -9.27 1.08 3.73
CA GLU A 33 -9.54 -0.35 3.64
C GLU A 33 -8.32 -1.13 3.16
N ALA A 34 -7.64 -0.62 2.13
CA ALA A 34 -6.46 -1.28 1.60
C ALA A 34 -5.31 -1.27 2.60
N MET A 35 -5.13 -0.15 3.30
CA MET A 35 -4.08 -0.03 4.30
C MET A 35 -4.32 -0.96 5.49
N ASP A 36 -5.57 -1.04 5.97
CA ASP A 36 -5.91 -1.93 7.07
C ASP A 36 -5.60 -3.39 6.72
N GLU A 37 -5.99 -3.82 5.54
CA GLU A 37 -5.72 -5.18 5.06
C GLU A 37 -4.21 -5.40 4.92
N THR A 38 -3.49 -4.41 4.39
CA THR A 38 -2.05 -4.49 4.21
C THR A 38 -1.32 -4.62 5.55
N VAL A 39 -1.71 -3.81 6.54
CA VAL A 39 -1.10 -3.86 7.87
C VAL A 39 -1.33 -5.21 8.52
N ARG A 40 -2.54 -5.77 8.42
CA ARG A 40 -2.84 -7.09 8.96
C ARG A 40 -1.95 -8.15 8.32
N ARG A 41 -1.74 -8.06 7.02
CA ARG A 41 -0.89 -9.00 6.30
C ARG A 41 0.57 -8.86 6.73
N LEU A 42 1.03 -7.64 6.91
CA LEU A 42 2.39 -7.38 7.39
C LEU A 42 2.62 -7.92 8.80
N GLU A 43 1.63 -7.79 9.67
CA GLU A 43 1.71 -8.30 11.03
C GLU A 43 1.79 -9.83 11.07
N ALA A 44 1.25 -10.49 10.07
CA ALA A 44 1.28 -11.95 9.97
C ALA A 44 2.55 -12.47 9.28
N GLU A 45 3.39 -11.60 8.72
CA GLU A 45 4.59 -12.02 8.01
C GLU A 45 5.67 -12.52 8.96
N GLU A 46 6.30 -13.62 8.59
CA GLU A 46 7.47 -14.14 9.28
C GLU A 46 8.73 -13.78 8.49
N GLY A 47 9.79 -13.41 9.19
CA GLY A 47 11.05 -13.06 8.54
C GLY A 47 11.02 -11.73 7.83
N LEU A 48 10.13 -10.83 8.26
CA LEU A 48 10.01 -9.49 7.67
C LEU A 48 11.24 -8.66 8.03
N SER A 49 11.96 -8.19 7.02
CA SER A 49 13.17 -7.38 7.20
C SER A 49 12.90 -5.89 6.97
N GLY A 50 11.92 -5.57 6.17
CA GLY A 50 11.59 -4.18 5.89
C GLY A 50 10.37 -4.07 4.99
N VAL A 51 9.84 -2.85 4.90
CA VAL A 51 8.67 -2.55 4.07
C VAL A 51 8.98 -1.30 3.26
N VAL A 52 8.69 -1.37 1.96
CA VAL A 52 8.80 -0.24 1.05
C VAL A 52 7.41 0.08 0.54
N PHE A 53 7.00 1.33 0.70
CA PHE A 53 5.77 1.83 0.07
C PHE A 53 6.13 2.59 -1.18
N ALA A 54 5.52 2.23 -2.30
CA ALA A 54 5.75 2.85 -3.59
C ALA A 54 4.44 3.22 -4.24
N SER A 55 4.48 4.08 -5.23
CA SER A 55 3.30 4.50 -5.97
C SER A 55 3.42 4.09 -7.44
N ALA A 56 2.35 3.53 -8.00
CA ALA A 56 2.24 3.27 -9.42
C ALA A 56 1.80 4.53 -10.18
N LYS A 57 1.46 5.60 -9.47
CA LYS A 57 1.06 6.87 -10.06
C LYS A 57 2.25 7.80 -10.22
N LYS A 58 2.07 8.92 -10.92
CA LYS A 58 3.14 9.90 -11.12
C LYS A 58 3.53 10.61 -9.83
N VAL A 59 2.62 10.67 -8.87
CA VAL A 59 2.85 11.27 -7.55
C VAL A 59 2.59 10.22 -6.49
N PHE A 60 3.21 10.36 -5.33
CA PHE A 60 3.03 9.42 -4.23
C PHE A 60 1.60 9.52 -3.69
N PHE A 61 1.22 10.71 -3.30
CA PHE A 61 -0.15 11.04 -2.90
C PHE A 61 -0.54 12.40 -3.44
N ALA A 62 -1.82 12.57 -3.76
CA ALA A 62 -2.36 13.87 -4.15
C ALA A 62 -3.69 14.07 -3.42
N GLY A 63 -3.64 14.81 -2.32
CA GLY A 63 -4.81 15.16 -1.54
C GLY A 63 -5.26 14.08 -0.58
N ALA A 64 -6.27 14.43 0.18
CA ALA A 64 -6.93 13.55 1.14
C ALA A 64 -8.40 13.95 1.22
N ASP A 65 -9.25 12.96 1.49
CA ASP A 65 -10.65 13.22 1.73
C ASP A 65 -10.79 13.61 3.21
N LEU A 66 -11.10 14.87 3.43
CA LEU A 66 -11.17 15.42 4.80
C LEU A 66 -12.57 15.40 5.40
N LYS A 67 -13.51 14.77 4.73
CA LYS A 67 -14.88 14.70 5.23
C LYS A 67 -15.03 13.68 6.34
#